data_3d5c2ed4f80ab9206bd9d25741d3519e
#
_entry.id   3d5c2ed4f80ab9206bd9d25741d3519e
#
_cell.length_a   1.000
_cell.length_b   1.000
_cell.length_c   1.000
_cell.angle_alpha   90.00
_cell.angle_beta   90.00
_cell.angle_gamma   90.00
#
_symmetry.space_group_name_H-M   'P 1'
#
loop_
_entity.id
_entity.type
_entity.pdbx_description
1 polymer ?
#
loop_
_entity_poly.entity_id
_entity_poly.type
_entity_poly.pdbx_seq_one_letter_code
_entity_poly.pdbx_strand_id
1 'polypeptide(L)'
;TFGGVVLVDRKGRKFLLGIGTAGIIASLICTGVLFLGTERLRVDSKNTVQSMVSSEQRLTLLYNEELAGTLLTATGNAGPNRPTSLVVIYSYGDFRAASQVVRSDDRAAKPIEITRESCVPANKVVAFFSNPFGNLDASRTAPLRIENALITPVPLPRNGWMVAITLFVFMAFFAIGPGVCVWLALSELMPTRIRSNGMSIALVLNQAVSTTIAAVFLPTVGKYGYSTMFFGFAACTVIYFVTATWFLPETKGKTLEEIEAYFEGATGK
;
A
#
# COMPACT_ATOMS: atom_id res chain seq x y z
N THR A 1 4.83 -22.19 -4.15
CA THR A 1 5.45 -22.66 -2.87
C THR A 1 6.10 -24.03 -3.05
N PHE A 2 5.44 -25.01 -3.69
CA PHE A 2 6.00 -26.36 -3.83
C PHE A 2 7.34 -26.40 -4.58
N GLY A 3 7.47 -25.63 -5.69
CA GLY A 3 8.72 -25.49 -6.41
C GLY A 3 9.85 -24.83 -5.58
N GLY A 4 9.51 -23.89 -4.68
CA GLY A 4 10.46 -23.25 -3.79
C GLY A 4 11.10 -24.23 -2.80
N VAL A 5 10.30 -25.13 -2.20
CA VAL A 5 10.79 -26.14 -1.26
C VAL A 5 11.83 -27.06 -1.93
N VAL A 6 11.56 -27.55 -3.13
CA VAL A 6 12.49 -28.40 -3.89
C VAL A 6 13.78 -27.65 -4.27
N LEU A 7 13.66 -26.34 -4.58
CA LEU A 7 14.81 -25.51 -4.91
C LEU A 7 15.68 -25.17 -3.69
N VAL A 8 15.10 -25.03 -2.49
CA VAL A 8 15.83 -24.75 -1.23
C VAL A 8 16.92 -25.79 -0.99
N ASP A 9 16.58 -27.08 -1.15
CA ASP A 9 17.52 -28.17 -0.91
C ASP A 9 18.62 -28.25 -1.99
N ARG A 10 18.32 -27.79 -3.21
CA ARG A 10 19.30 -27.88 -4.33
C ARG A 10 20.21 -26.66 -4.43
N LYS A 11 19.74 -25.44 -4.23
CA LYS A 11 20.46 -24.19 -4.51
C LYS A 11 20.88 -23.40 -3.26
N GLY A 12 20.32 -23.74 -2.09
CA GLY A 12 20.62 -23.08 -0.82
C GLY A 12 19.67 -21.88 -0.54
N ARG A 13 19.57 -21.55 0.75
CA ARG A 13 18.64 -20.54 1.26
C ARG A 13 19.03 -19.14 0.81
N LYS A 14 20.31 -18.81 0.89
CA LYS A 14 20.86 -17.49 0.52
C LYS A 14 20.63 -17.16 -0.94
N PHE A 15 20.84 -18.12 -1.82
CA PHE A 15 20.63 -17.96 -3.27
C PHE A 15 19.15 -17.68 -3.61
N LEU A 16 18.22 -18.43 -3.00
CA LEU A 16 16.79 -18.24 -3.23
C LEU A 16 16.29 -16.91 -2.66
N LEU A 17 16.76 -16.52 -1.49
CA LEU A 17 16.46 -15.21 -0.94
C LEU A 17 16.97 -14.09 -1.85
N GLY A 18 18.19 -14.21 -2.39
CA GLY A 18 18.76 -13.24 -3.31
C GLY A 18 17.96 -13.10 -4.61
N ILE A 19 17.64 -14.20 -5.29
CA ILE A 19 16.84 -14.16 -6.53
C ILE A 19 15.41 -13.70 -6.24
N GLY A 20 14.78 -14.22 -5.18
CA GLY A 20 13.42 -13.86 -4.80
C GLY A 20 13.30 -12.37 -4.52
N THR A 21 14.18 -11.81 -3.70
CA THR A 21 14.17 -10.38 -3.37
C THR A 21 14.53 -9.49 -4.56
N ALA A 22 15.47 -9.89 -5.42
CA ALA A 22 15.77 -9.16 -6.64
C ALA A 22 14.57 -9.09 -7.59
N GLY A 23 13.85 -10.21 -7.78
CA GLY A 23 12.61 -10.23 -8.56
C GLY A 23 11.48 -9.41 -7.95
N ILE A 24 11.36 -9.39 -6.61
CA ILE A 24 10.42 -8.54 -5.89
C ILE A 24 10.74 -7.06 -6.14
N ILE A 25 12.00 -6.65 -6.01
CA ILE A 25 12.43 -5.26 -6.26
C ILE A 25 12.06 -4.85 -7.69
N ALA A 26 12.41 -5.66 -8.68
CA ALA A 26 12.10 -5.37 -10.08
C ALA A 26 10.58 -5.23 -10.32
N SER A 27 9.77 -6.14 -9.78
CA SER A 27 8.31 -6.09 -9.93
C SER A 27 7.68 -4.91 -9.21
N LEU A 28 8.15 -4.54 -8.01
CA LEU A 28 7.68 -3.36 -7.28
C LEU A 28 8.02 -2.05 -8.00
N ILE A 29 9.23 -1.95 -8.55
CA ILE A 29 9.64 -0.79 -9.35
C ILE A 29 8.77 -0.69 -10.62
N CYS A 30 8.58 -1.79 -11.35
CA CYS A 30 7.71 -1.80 -12.52
C CYS A 30 6.28 -1.37 -12.17
N THR A 31 5.72 -1.90 -11.10
CA THR A 31 4.38 -1.52 -10.63
C THR A 31 4.33 -0.04 -10.24
N GLY A 32 5.33 0.45 -9.52
CA GLY A 32 5.46 1.86 -9.15
C GLY A 32 5.49 2.79 -10.36
N VAL A 33 6.25 2.43 -11.41
CA VAL A 33 6.32 3.21 -12.66
C VAL A 33 4.99 3.21 -13.40
N LEU A 34 4.27 2.08 -13.46
CA LEU A 34 2.94 2.00 -14.07
C LEU A 34 1.94 2.91 -13.36
N PHE A 35 1.93 2.92 -12.02
CA PHE A 35 1.08 3.82 -11.25
C PHE A 35 1.49 5.28 -11.40
N LEU A 36 2.78 5.59 -11.39
CA LEU A 36 3.30 6.94 -11.58
C LEU A 36 2.85 7.53 -12.92
N GLY A 37 2.85 6.73 -13.98
CA GLY A 37 2.35 7.14 -15.29
C GLY A 37 0.87 7.55 -15.28
N THR A 38 0.05 6.87 -14.47
CA THR A 38 -1.38 7.20 -14.32
C THR A 38 -1.57 8.39 -13.35
N GLU A 39 -0.79 8.44 -12.29
CA GLU A 39 -0.89 9.49 -11.26
C GLU A 39 -0.46 10.87 -11.76
N ARG A 40 0.48 10.94 -12.68
CA ARG A 40 0.88 12.22 -13.33
C ARG A 40 -0.25 12.87 -14.14
N LEU A 41 -1.26 12.11 -14.51
CA LEU A 41 -2.44 12.59 -15.23
C LEU A 41 -3.59 13.01 -14.30
N ARG A 42 -3.39 12.96 -12.98
CA ARG A 42 -4.38 13.39 -12.00
C ARG A 42 -4.46 14.91 -11.97
N VAL A 43 -5.69 15.38 -11.96
CA VAL A 43 -6.01 16.80 -11.78
C VAL A 43 -6.78 16.95 -10.47
N ASP A 44 -6.34 17.85 -9.61
CA ASP A 44 -7.06 18.15 -8.37
C ASP A 44 -7.96 19.38 -8.56
N SER A 45 -9.26 19.14 -8.56
CA SER A 45 -10.30 20.17 -8.66
C SER A 45 -10.89 20.56 -7.30
N LYS A 46 -10.11 20.42 -6.22
CA LYS A 46 -10.51 20.70 -4.84
C LYS A 46 -11.29 22.02 -4.69
N ASN A 47 -10.74 23.11 -5.19
CA ASN A 47 -11.34 24.45 -4.99
C ASN A 47 -12.72 24.56 -5.65
N THR A 48 -12.87 24.01 -6.86
CA THR A 48 -14.14 24.03 -7.58
C THR A 48 -15.17 23.15 -6.90
N VAL A 49 -14.78 21.96 -6.44
CA VAL A 49 -15.70 21.06 -5.69
C VAL A 49 -16.04 21.64 -4.31
N GLN A 50 -15.11 22.32 -3.63
CA GLN A 50 -15.38 23.00 -2.35
C GLN A 50 -16.41 24.12 -2.52
N SER A 51 -16.42 24.86 -3.64
CA SER A 51 -17.43 25.89 -3.90
C SER A 51 -18.83 25.34 -4.19
N MET A 52 -18.95 24.04 -4.48
CA MET A 52 -20.24 23.36 -4.70
C MET A 52 -20.86 22.81 -3.41
N VAL A 53 -20.16 22.93 -2.27
CA VAL A 53 -20.68 22.49 -0.97
C VAL A 53 -21.86 23.37 -0.57
N SER A 54 -22.98 22.75 -0.18
CA SER A 54 -24.17 23.45 0.25
C SER A 54 -23.99 24.10 1.63
N SER A 55 -24.86 25.08 1.96
CA SER A 55 -24.92 25.70 3.29
C SER A 55 -25.16 24.69 4.42
N GLU A 56 -25.80 23.57 4.12
CA GLU A 56 -26.03 22.45 5.05
C GLU A 56 -24.80 21.55 5.27
N GLN A 57 -23.67 21.94 4.74
CA GLN A 57 -22.42 21.16 4.82
C GLN A 57 -22.56 19.75 4.23
N ARG A 58 -23.28 19.65 3.10
CA ARG A 58 -23.47 18.44 2.29
C ARG A 58 -23.04 18.70 0.87
N LEU A 59 -22.65 17.66 0.18
CA LEU A 59 -22.35 17.71 -1.25
C LEU A 59 -23.08 16.56 -1.96
N THR A 60 -23.91 16.90 -2.94
CA THR A 60 -24.50 15.93 -3.86
C THR A 60 -24.03 16.28 -5.26
N LEU A 61 -23.34 15.35 -5.92
CA LEU A 61 -22.66 15.61 -7.17
C LEU A 61 -22.89 14.47 -8.14
N LEU A 62 -23.57 14.76 -9.26
CA LEU A 62 -23.72 13.81 -10.36
C LEU A 62 -22.56 13.99 -11.33
N TYR A 63 -21.61 13.06 -11.28
CA TYR A 63 -20.44 13.10 -12.15
C TYR A 63 -20.73 12.51 -13.52
N ASN A 64 -20.74 13.36 -14.52
CA ASN A 64 -20.95 13.03 -15.93
C ASN A 64 -19.85 13.69 -16.79
N GLU A 65 -19.89 13.47 -18.10
CA GLU A 65 -18.91 14.07 -19.05
C GLU A 65 -18.93 15.60 -19.03
N GLU A 66 -20.11 16.21 -18.88
CA GLU A 66 -20.28 17.66 -18.84
C GLU A 66 -19.62 18.28 -17.60
N LEU A 67 -19.91 17.71 -16.42
CA LEU A 67 -19.29 18.16 -15.19
C LEU A 67 -17.77 17.89 -15.17
N ALA A 68 -17.33 16.76 -15.72
CA ALA A 68 -15.92 16.45 -15.88
C ALA A 68 -15.20 17.52 -16.74
N GLY A 69 -15.81 17.92 -17.86
CA GLY A 69 -15.31 19.00 -18.71
C GLY A 69 -15.24 20.34 -17.98
N THR A 70 -16.27 20.70 -17.23
CA THR A 70 -16.32 21.93 -16.44
C THR A 70 -15.21 21.96 -15.36
N LEU A 71 -15.05 20.87 -14.62
CA LEU A 71 -14.03 20.77 -13.56
C LEU A 71 -12.60 20.83 -14.13
N LEU A 72 -12.36 20.19 -15.27
CA LEU A 72 -11.06 20.21 -15.93
C LEU A 72 -10.74 21.58 -16.51
N THR A 73 -11.72 22.23 -17.15
CA THR A 73 -11.53 23.60 -17.69
C THR A 73 -11.27 24.62 -16.58
N ALA A 74 -11.97 24.50 -15.44
CA ALA A 74 -11.76 25.34 -14.27
C ALA A 74 -10.33 25.22 -13.69
N THR A 75 -9.66 24.10 -13.92
CA THR A 75 -8.26 23.86 -13.49
C THR A 75 -7.23 24.18 -14.58
N GLY A 76 -7.65 24.73 -15.72
CA GLY A 76 -6.77 25.09 -16.83
C GLY A 76 -6.24 23.91 -17.65
N ASN A 77 -6.81 22.71 -17.45
CA ASN A 77 -6.47 21.53 -18.21
C ASN A 77 -7.52 21.28 -19.30
N ALA A 78 -7.09 21.24 -20.55
CA ALA A 78 -7.91 20.67 -21.62
C ALA A 78 -8.12 19.19 -21.29
N GLY A 79 -9.38 18.79 -21.08
CA GLY A 79 -9.70 17.42 -20.69
C GLY A 79 -9.18 16.42 -21.70
N PRO A 80 -8.63 15.28 -21.26
CA PRO A 80 -8.31 14.20 -22.17
C PRO A 80 -9.60 13.76 -22.88
N ASN A 81 -9.51 13.47 -24.18
CA ASN A 81 -10.60 12.90 -25.01
C ASN A 81 -10.94 11.44 -24.59
N ARG A 82 -11.03 11.18 -23.28
CA ARG A 82 -11.22 9.87 -22.67
C ARG A 82 -12.11 9.99 -21.45
N PRO A 83 -12.86 8.94 -21.11
CA PRO A 83 -13.61 8.89 -19.87
C PRO A 83 -12.69 9.15 -18.66
N THR A 84 -13.21 9.86 -17.69
CA THR A 84 -12.52 10.21 -16.45
C THR A 84 -13.26 9.63 -15.25
N SER A 85 -12.56 9.46 -14.16
CA SER A 85 -13.13 9.06 -12.87
C SER A 85 -12.85 10.14 -11.83
N LEU A 86 -13.81 10.38 -10.95
CA LEU A 86 -13.72 11.31 -9.84
C LEU A 86 -13.72 10.56 -8.51
N VAL A 87 -12.82 10.95 -7.64
CA VAL A 87 -12.82 10.58 -6.23
C VAL A 87 -12.68 11.84 -5.41
N VAL A 88 -13.56 12.02 -4.44
CA VAL A 88 -13.55 13.16 -3.52
C VAL A 88 -13.10 12.66 -2.15
N ILE A 89 -11.99 13.20 -1.64
CA ILE A 89 -11.51 12.98 -0.27
C ILE A 89 -11.95 14.18 0.56
N TYR A 90 -12.65 13.91 1.64
CA TYR A 90 -13.27 14.95 2.45
C TYR A 90 -13.11 14.67 3.95
N SER A 91 -13.26 15.70 4.75
CA SER A 91 -13.17 15.62 6.20
C SER A 91 -14.24 16.44 6.89
N TYR A 92 -14.64 15.97 8.08
CA TYR A 92 -15.38 16.72 9.08
C TYR A 92 -14.54 16.70 10.36
N GLY A 93 -13.83 17.80 10.63
CA GLY A 93 -12.86 17.86 11.73
C GLY A 93 -11.73 16.86 11.56
N ASP A 94 -11.55 15.98 12.54
CA ASP A 94 -10.46 15.00 12.56
C ASP A 94 -10.76 13.71 11.80
N PHE A 95 -12.00 13.50 11.36
CA PHE A 95 -12.39 12.31 10.60
C PHE A 95 -12.36 12.58 9.10
N ARG A 96 -11.80 11.62 8.36
CA ARG A 96 -11.64 11.68 6.90
C ARG A 96 -12.32 10.48 6.24
N ALA A 97 -12.90 10.72 5.09
CA ALA A 97 -13.47 9.68 4.25
C ALA A 97 -13.21 9.97 2.75
N ALA A 98 -13.43 8.97 1.93
CA ALA A 98 -13.38 9.11 0.49
C ALA A 98 -14.71 8.68 -0.10
N SER A 99 -15.15 9.38 -1.15
CA SER A 99 -16.32 8.99 -1.92
C SER A 99 -16.08 7.70 -2.69
N GLN A 100 -17.15 7.10 -3.19
CA GLN A 100 -17.01 6.06 -4.20
C GLN A 100 -16.35 6.65 -5.47
N VAL A 101 -15.63 5.79 -6.20
CA VAL A 101 -15.06 6.14 -7.50
C VAL A 101 -16.22 6.17 -8.52
N VAL A 102 -16.50 7.32 -9.09
CA VAL A 102 -17.54 7.47 -10.11
C VAL A 102 -16.90 7.80 -11.44
N ARG A 103 -17.36 7.13 -12.50
CA ARG A 103 -16.86 7.32 -13.87
C ARG A 103 -17.78 8.25 -14.65
N SER A 104 -17.20 9.08 -15.52
CA SER A 104 -17.96 10.02 -16.36
C SER A 104 -18.76 9.34 -17.47
N ASP A 105 -18.38 8.13 -17.90
CA ASP A 105 -19.03 7.33 -18.93
C ASP A 105 -20.12 6.39 -18.41
N ASP A 106 -20.30 6.29 -17.10
CA ASP A 106 -21.32 5.43 -16.48
C ASP A 106 -22.65 6.18 -16.33
N ARG A 107 -23.59 5.90 -17.26
CA ARG A 107 -24.95 6.50 -17.24
C ARG A 107 -25.82 6.03 -16.08
N ALA A 108 -25.46 4.91 -15.44
CA ALA A 108 -26.16 4.36 -14.27
C ALA A 108 -25.49 4.76 -12.94
N ALA A 109 -24.46 5.59 -12.98
CA ALA A 109 -23.74 6.03 -11.81
C ALA A 109 -24.67 6.79 -10.84
N LYS A 110 -24.64 6.38 -9.58
CA LYS A 110 -25.34 7.10 -8.51
C LYS A 110 -24.62 8.42 -8.22
N PRO A 111 -25.35 9.47 -7.81
CA PRO A 111 -24.72 10.70 -7.34
C PRO A 111 -23.73 10.41 -6.19
N ILE A 112 -22.64 11.15 -6.17
CA ILE A 112 -21.74 11.18 -5.01
C ILE A 112 -22.45 11.97 -3.93
N GLU A 113 -22.89 11.30 -2.88
CA GLU A 113 -23.51 11.93 -1.71
C GLU A 113 -22.51 11.97 -0.58
N ILE A 114 -22.12 13.17 -0.17
CA ILE A 114 -21.24 13.40 0.96
C ILE A 114 -22.05 14.01 2.08
N THR A 115 -22.18 13.24 3.15
CA THR A 115 -22.88 13.66 4.38
C THR A 115 -21.96 13.45 5.58
N ARG A 116 -22.29 14.11 6.69
CA ARG A 116 -21.51 13.94 7.91
C ARG A 116 -21.54 12.49 8.43
N GLU A 117 -22.68 11.83 8.28
CA GLU A 117 -22.89 10.44 8.70
C GLU A 117 -21.99 9.45 7.95
N SER A 118 -21.60 9.77 6.72
CA SER A 118 -20.69 8.95 5.92
C SER A 118 -19.23 9.03 6.37
N CYS A 119 -18.87 9.99 7.24
CA CYS A 119 -17.50 10.25 7.66
C CYS A 119 -17.30 10.15 9.17
N VAL A 120 -18.23 10.74 9.95
CA VAL A 120 -18.11 10.80 11.40
C VAL A 120 -18.82 9.62 12.05
N PRO A 121 -18.10 8.76 12.79
CA PRO A 121 -18.71 7.61 13.45
C PRO A 121 -19.78 7.99 14.47
N ALA A 122 -20.89 7.25 14.50
CA ALA A 122 -21.97 7.46 15.46
C ALA A 122 -21.53 7.14 16.91
N ASN A 123 -20.70 6.11 17.08
CA ASN A 123 -20.31 5.56 18.39
C ASN A 123 -18.85 5.90 18.73
N LYS A 124 -18.59 6.21 20.02
CA LYS A 124 -17.25 6.50 20.55
C LYS A 124 -16.27 5.34 20.35
N VAL A 125 -16.75 4.10 20.43
CA VAL A 125 -15.90 2.90 20.23
C VAL A 125 -15.40 2.85 18.79
N VAL A 126 -16.28 3.02 17.81
CA VAL A 126 -15.90 3.04 16.38
C VAL A 126 -14.99 4.23 16.08
N ALA A 127 -15.26 5.39 16.70
CA ALA A 127 -14.43 6.58 16.57
C ALA A 127 -13.00 6.34 17.06
N PHE A 128 -12.84 5.68 18.21
CA PHE A 128 -11.52 5.33 18.76
C PHE A 128 -10.73 4.41 17.81
N PHE A 129 -11.36 3.40 17.21
CA PHE A 129 -10.67 2.53 16.23
C PHE A 129 -10.40 3.22 14.90
N SER A 130 -11.23 4.20 14.50
CA SER A 130 -11.01 4.96 13.26
C SER A 130 -9.95 6.04 13.41
N ASN A 131 -9.96 6.76 14.53
CA ASN A 131 -8.96 7.77 14.88
C ASN A 131 -8.85 7.90 16.41
N PRO A 132 -7.89 7.21 17.05
CA PRO A 132 -7.72 7.21 18.51
C PRO A 132 -7.48 8.60 19.13
N PHE A 133 -6.95 9.52 18.33
CA PHE A 133 -6.60 10.88 18.76
C PHE A 133 -7.61 11.93 18.27
N GLY A 134 -8.66 11.51 17.53
CA GLY A 134 -9.67 12.42 16.98
C GLY A 134 -10.69 12.85 18.03
N ASN A 135 -11.06 14.13 17.99
CA ASN A 135 -12.14 14.67 18.82
C ASN A 135 -13.50 14.48 18.12
N LEU A 136 -14.25 13.47 18.57
CA LEU A 136 -15.55 13.12 18.00
C LEU A 136 -16.59 14.27 18.16
N ASP A 137 -16.62 14.92 19.32
CA ASP A 137 -17.65 15.93 19.61
C ASP A 137 -17.39 17.21 18.78
N ALA A 138 -16.14 17.61 18.61
CA ALA A 138 -15.77 18.70 17.71
C ALA A 138 -16.07 18.35 16.24
N SER A 139 -15.88 17.13 15.83
CA SER A 139 -16.10 16.68 14.44
C SER A 139 -17.59 16.61 14.07
N ARG A 140 -18.48 16.46 15.05
CA ARG A 140 -19.95 16.49 14.83
C ARG A 140 -20.46 17.87 14.41
N THR A 141 -19.77 18.94 14.75
CA THR A 141 -20.14 20.32 14.41
C THR A 141 -19.22 20.94 13.35
N ALA A 142 -18.12 20.26 13.03
CA ALA A 142 -17.13 20.74 12.07
C ALA A 142 -17.74 20.94 10.65
N PRO A 143 -17.27 21.95 9.90
CA PRO A 143 -17.69 22.15 8.51
C PRO A 143 -17.12 21.06 7.60
N LEU A 144 -17.80 20.80 6.49
CA LEU A 144 -17.30 19.93 5.42
C LEU A 144 -16.10 20.59 4.72
N ARG A 145 -14.99 19.91 4.74
CA ARG A 145 -13.78 20.34 4.04
C ARG A 145 -13.42 19.31 2.99
N ILE A 146 -13.34 19.74 1.73
CA ILE A 146 -12.80 18.91 0.66
C ILE A 146 -11.28 18.94 0.76
N GLU A 147 -10.67 17.81 1.02
CA GLU A 147 -9.21 17.68 1.09
C GLU A 147 -8.61 17.59 -0.32
N ASN A 148 -9.18 16.73 -1.17
CA ASN A 148 -8.82 16.57 -2.57
C ASN A 148 -10.04 16.17 -3.40
N ALA A 149 -10.10 16.60 -4.65
CA ALA A 149 -11.07 16.14 -5.64
C ALA A 149 -10.31 15.68 -6.89
N LEU A 150 -9.94 14.42 -6.89
CA LEU A 150 -9.01 13.84 -7.86
C LEU A 150 -9.76 13.35 -9.10
N ILE A 151 -9.53 14.02 -10.22
CA ILE A 151 -9.98 13.59 -11.54
C ILE A 151 -8.84 12.84 -12.20
N THR A 152 -9.08 11.59 -12.59
CA THR A 152 -8.10 10.73 -13.22
C THR A 152 -8.67 10.15 -14.50
N PRO A 153 -7.94 10.13 -15.63
CA PRO A 153 -8.37 9.40 -16.82
C PRO A 153 -8.57 7.93 -16.50
N VAL A 154 -9.65 7.33 -17.00
CA VAL A 154 -9.89 5.90 -16.83
C VAL A 154 -8.76 5.11 -17.49
N PRO A 155 -8.06 4.23 -16.75
CA PRO A 155 -6.97 3.46 -17.30
C PRO A 155 -7.46 2.54 -18.43
N LEU A 156 -6.66 2.40 -19.47
CA LEU A 156 -6.91 1.41 -20.53
C LEU A 156 -6.87 -0.01 -19.92
N PRO A 157 -7.68 -0.95 -20.40
CA PRO A 157 -7.65 -2.34 -19.93
C PRO A 157 -6.25 -2.96 -19.98
N ARG A 158 -5.42 -2.56 -20.95
CA ARG A 158 -4.02 -2.96 -21.07
C ARG A 158 -3.21 -2.61 -19.83
N ASN A 159 -3.40 -1.43 -19.27
CA ASN A 159 -2.66 -1.02 -18.06
C ASN A 159 -3.07 -1.86 -16.85
N GLY A 160 -4.35 -2.23 -16.73
CA GLY A 160 -4.83 -3.13 -15.69
C GLY A 160 -4.17 -4.52 -15.78
N TRP A 161 -4.09 -5.09 -17.00
CA TRP A 161 -3.40 -6.35 -17.23
C TRP A 161 -1.89 -6.27 -16.94
N MET A 162 -1.23 -5.18 -17.30
CA MET A 162 0.19 -4.96 -16.97
C MET A 162 0.42 -4.94 -15.46
N VAL A 163 -0.42 -4.24 -14.70
CA VAL A 163 -0.36 -4.24 -13.23
C VAL A 163 -0.62 -5.65 -12.69
N ALA A 164 -1.62 -6.37 -13.19
CA ALA A 164 -1.88 -7.74 -12.77
C ALA A 164 -0.68 -8.66 -13.00
N ILE A 165 -0.05 -8.58 -14.18
CA ILE A 165 1.14 -9.38 -14.51
C ILE A 165 2.30 -9.05 -13.55
N THR A 166 2.58 -7.78 -13.29
CA THR A 166 3.67 -7.41 -12.37
C THR A 166 3.40 -7.88 -10.93
N LEU A 167 2.14 -7.88 -10.49
CA LEU A 167 1.75 -8.45 -9.19
C LEU A 167 1.87 -9.98 -9.16
N PHE A 168 1.52 -10.68 -10.24
CA PHE A 168 1.75 -12.12 -10.34
C PHE A 168 3.24 -12.47 -10.31
N VAL A 169 4.07 -11.70 -11.01
CA VAL A 169 5.53 -11.84 -10.96
C VAL A 169 6.06 -11.60 -9.55
N PHE A 170 5.58 -10.56 -8.87
CA PHE A 170 5.90 -10.32 -7.46
C PHE A 170 5.56 -11.54 -6.58
N MET A 171 4.33 -12.06 -6.71
CA MET A 171 3.89 -13.24 -5.92
C MET A 171 4.71 -14.48 -6.23
N ALA A 172 5.12 -14.69 -7.49
CA ALA A 172 5.96 -15.81 -7.88
C ALA A 172 7.35 -15.73 -7.23
N PHE A 173 8.01 -14.57 -7.30
CA PHE A 173 9.32 -14.38 -6.66
C PHE A 173 9.24 -14.40 -5.13
N PHE A 174 8.17 -13.88 -4.54
CA PHE A 174 7.92 -14.00 -3.11
C PHE A 174 7.77 -15.46 -2.68
N ALA A 175 7.01 -16.26 -3.44
CA ALA A 175 6.78 -17.67 -3.14
C ALA A 175 8.03 -18.54 -3.29
N ILE A 176 8.97 -18.17 -4.18
CA ILE A 176 10.23 -18.89 -4.37
C ILE A 176 11.27 -18.51 -3.30
N GLY A 177 11.35 -17.26 -2.93
CA GLY A 177 12.35 -16.71 -2.02
C GLY A 177 11.82 -16.51 -0.60
N PRO A 178 11.43 -15.28 -0.22
CA PRO A 178 11.09 -14.95 1.17
C PRO A 178 9.97 -15.80 1.77
N GLY A 179 8.96 -16.18 0.99
CA GLY A 179 7.80 -16.92 1.46
C GLY A 179 8.12 -18.32 2.02
N VAL A 180 9.20 -18.93 1.57
CA VAL A 180 9.64 -20.24 2.07
C VAL A 180 10.85 -20.10 2.98
N CYS A 181 11.82 -19.27 2.56
CA CYS A 181 13.15 -19.24 3.18
C CYS A 181 13.21 -18.48 4.49
N VAL A 182 12.37 -17.46 4.74
CA VAL A 182 12.49 -16.58 5.91
C VAL A 182 12.31 -17.35 7.22
N TRP A 183 11.20 -18.07 7.34
CA TRP A 183 10.88 -18.80 8.57
C TRP A 183 11.81 -19.99 8.78
N LEU A 184 12.19 -20.65 7.68
CA LEU A 184 13.13 -21.75 7.73
C LEU A 184 14.52 -21.26 8.18
N ALA A 185 15.06 -20.23 7.53
CA ALA A 185 16.34 -19.65 7.91
C ALA A 185 16.33 -19.12 9.36
N LEU A 186 15.24 -18.45 9.77
CA LEU A 186 15.14 -17.96 11.16
C LEU A 186 15.18 -19.08 12.18
N SER A 187 14.52 -20.22 11.91
CA SER A 187 14.54 -21.39 12.79
C SER A 187 15.89 -22.10 12.82
N GLU A 188 16.65 -22.07 11.73
CA GLU A 188 17.99 -22.65 11.63
C GLU A 188 19.08 -21.77 12.26
N LEU A 189 18.92 -20.44 12.24
CA LEU A 189 19.87 -19.49 12.81
C LEU A 189 19.75 -19.34 14.33
N MET A 190 18.64 -19.74 14.92
CA MET A 190 18.43 -19.62 16.36
C MET A 190 18.98 -20.83 17.13
N PRO A 191 19.87 -20.62 18.14
CA PRO A 191 20.30 -21.69 19.05
C PRO A 191 19.12 -22.40 19.68
N THR A 192 19.21 -23.71 19.86
CA THR A 192 18.11 -24.55 20.38
C THR A 192 17.57 -24.06 21.72
N ARG A 193 18.44 -23.54 22.59
CA ARG A 193 18.09 -23.03 23.91
C ARG A 193 17.14 -21.83 23.91
N ILE A 194 17.25 -20.95 22.93
CA ILE A 194 16.46 -19.69 22.87
C ILE A 194 15.52 -19.65 21.68
N ARG A 195 15.48 -20.68 20.82
CA ARG A 195 14.72 -20.72 19.58
C ARG A 195 13.25 -20.36 19.77
N SER A 196 12.57 -20.95 20.75
CA SER A 196 11.14 -20.67 21.00
C SER A 196 10.91 -19.19 21.33
N ASN A 197 11.70 -18.62 22.23
CA ASN A 197 11.57 -17.23 22.62
C ASN A 197 11.95 -16.27 21.44
N GLY A 198 13.04 -16.58 20.73
CA GLY A 198 13.47 -15.79 19.58
C GLY A 198 12.45 -15.78 18.45
N MET A 199 11.86 -16.94 18.14
CA MET A 199 10.78 -17.05 17.15
C MET A 199 9.54 -16.26 17.56
N SER A 200 9.14 -16.32 18.83
CA SER A 200 8.01 -15.56 19.36
C SER A 200 8.22 -14.06 19.28
N ILE A 201 9.40 -13.57 19.63
CA ILE A 201 9.76 -12.15 19.53
C ILE A 201 9.74 -11.71 18.05
N ALA A 202 10.33 -12.51 17.16
CA ALA A 202 10.32 -12.21 15.72
C ALA A 202 8.90 -12.13 15.14
N LEU A 203 7.99 -13.03 15.56
CA LEU A 203 6.58 -13.00 15.18
C LEU A 203 5.86 -11.74 15.69
N VAL A 204 6.08 -11.35 16.95
CA VAL A 204 5.47 -10.15 17.52
C VAL A 204 5.95 -8.90 16.78
N LEU A 205 7.25 -8.79 16.52
CA LEU A 205 7.82 -7.68 15.76
C LEU A 205 7.27 -7.63 14.33
N ASN A 206 7.21 -8.77 13.64
CA ASN A 206 6.62 -8.86 12.30
C ASN A 206 5.16 -8.39 12.28
N GLN A 207 4.37 -8.82 13.27
CA GLN A 207 2.97 -8.42 13.37
C GLN A 207 2.81 -6.93 13.71
N ALA A 208 3.64 -6.38 14.57
CA ALA A 208 3.64 -4.97 14.92
C ALA A 208 3.97 -4.09 13.69
N VAL A 209 5.00 -4.45 12.93
CA VAL A 209 5.37 -3.76 11.68
C VAL A 209 4.24 -3.87 10.64
N SER A 210 3.66 -5.05 10.46
CA SER A 210 2.56 -5.29 9.52
C SER A 210 1.34 -4.42 9.85
N THR A 211 0.96 -4.36 11.12
CA THR A 211 -0.16 -3.53 11.60
C THR A 211 0.13 -2.04 11.40
N THR A 212 1.35 -1.60 11.69
CA THR A 212 1.76 -0.20 11.48
C THR A 212 1.70 0.18 9.99
N ILE A 213 2.21 -0.68 9.11
CA ILE A 213 2.14 -0.47 7.66
C ILE A 213 0.68 -0.39 7.20
N ALA A 214 -0.18 -1.30 7.67
CA ALA A 214 -1.60 -1.29 7.31
C ALA A 214 -2.31 0.00 7.75
N ALA A 215 -2.01 0.51 8.95
CA ALA A 215 -2.58 1.75 9.46
C ALA A 215 -2.12 3.00 8.66
N VAL A 216 -0.85 3.03 8.25
CA VAL A 216 -0.26 4.16 7.52
C VAL A 216 -0.53 4.10 6.01
N PHE A 217 -0.88 2.93 5.49
CA PHE A 217 -1.04 2.69 4.04
C PHE A 217 -2.09 3.62 3.40
N LEU A 218 -3.32 3.60 3.90
CA LEU A 218 -4.41 4.42 3.33
C LEU A 218 -4.14 5.93 3.36
N PRO A 219 -3.72 6.53 4.49
CA PRO A 219 -3.38 7.94 4.54
C PRO A 219 -2.24 8.32 3.58
N THR A 220 -1.23 7.46 3.45
CA THR A 220 -0.08 7.72 2.58
C THR A 220 -0.48 7.64 1.10
N VAL A 221 -1.26 6.62 0.72
CA VAL A 221 -1.78 6.49 -0.65
C VAL A 221 -2.69 7.68 -1.01
N GLY A 222 -3.53 8.12 -0.09
CA GLY A 222 -4.41 9.28 -0.29
C GLY A 222 -3.62 10.57 -0.54
N LYS A 223 -2.50 10.76 0.12
CA LYS A 223 -1.67 11.98 0.01
C LYS A 223 -0.64 11.91 -1.11
N TYR A 224 0.06 10.79 -1.26
CA TYR A 224 1.23 10.67 -2.12
C TYR A 224 1.04 9.73 -3.31
N GLY A 225 -0.07 8.99 -3.35
CA GLY A 225 -0.38 8.02 -4.40
C GLY A 225 0.18 6.62 -4.15
N TYR A 226 -0.26 5.68 -4.98
CA TYR A 226 0.18 4.29 -4.94
C TYR A 226 1.65 4.14 -5.34
N SER A 227 2.12 4.91 -6.33
CA SER A 227 3.50 4.85 -6.81
C SER A 227 4.52 5.05 -5.69
N THR A 228 4.27 6.02 -4.81
CA THR A 228 5.14 6.30 -3.65
C THR A 228 5.23 5.11 -2.71
N MET A 229 4.13 4.40 -2.46
CA MET A 229 4.13 3.20 -1.62
C MET A 229 4.93 2.06 -2.26
N PHE A 230 4.75 1.82 -3.57
CA PHE A 230 5.49 0.77 -4.26
C PHE A 230 6.99 1.05 -4.29
N PHE A 231 7.41 2.31 -4.50
CA PHE A 231 8.82 2.69 -4.41
C PHE A 231 9.37 2.59 -2.98
N GLY A 232 8.56 2.95 -1.97
CA GLY A 232 8.91 2.77 -0.56
C GLY A 232 9.15 1.30 -0.21
N PHE A 233 8.24 0.41 -0.64
CA PHE A 233 8.41 -1.03 -0.44
C PHE A 233 9.62 -1.58 -1.22
N ALA A 234 9.87 -1.09 -2.43
CA ALA A 234 11.06 -1.45 -3.18
C ALA A 234 12.34 -1.06 -2.43
N ALA A 235 12.40 0.16 -1.87
CA ALA A 235 13.53 0.62 -1.07
C ALA A 235 13.75 -0.25 0.19
N CYS A 236 12.68 -0.58 0.93
CA CYS A 236 12.77 -1.50 2.06
C CYS A 236 13.26 -2.90 1.63
N THR A 237 12.80 -3.38 0.46
CA THR A 237 13.23 -4.68 -0.07
C THR A 237 14.70 -4.66 -0.52
N VAL A 238 15.23 -3.51 -0.98
CA VAL A 238 16.68 -3.37 -1.25
C VAL A 238 17.49 -3.53 0.03
N ILE A 239 17.07 -2.91 1.13
CA ILE A 239 17.73 -3.10 2.45
C ILE A 239 17.70 -4.58 2.84
N TYR A 240 16.54 -5.22 2.69
CA TYR A 240 16.41 -6.66 2.95
C TYR A 240 17.29 -7.50 2.04
N PHE A 241 17.37 -7.20 0.73
CA PHE A 241 18.24 -7.88 -0.22
C PHE A 241 19.72 -7.81 0.19
N VAL A 242 20.19 -6.61 0.55
CA VAL A 242 21.55 -6.39 1.03
C VAL A 242 21.82 -7.21 2.29
N THR A 243 20.91 -7.16 3.25
CA THR A 243 21.04 -7.91 4.51
C THR A 243 21.07 -9.42 4.27
N ALA A 244 20.16 -9.93 3.46
CA ALA A 244 20.08 -11.36 3.16
C ALA A 244 21.28 -11.86 2.34
N THR A 245 21.84 -11.01 1.45
CA THR A 245 22.93 -11.43 0.58
C THR A 245 24.30 -11.32 1.25
N TRP A 246 24.52 -10.30 2.10
CA TRP A 246 25.83 -10.06 2.68
C TRP A 246 25.98 -10.54 4.12
N PHE A 247 24.93 -10.41 4.92
CA PHE A 247 25.03 -10.72 6.35
C PHE A 247 24.52 -12.12 6.71
N LEU A 248 23.65 -12.72 5.87
CA LEU A 248 23.14 -14.05 6.18
C LEU A 248 24.17 -15.12 5.80
N PRO A 249 24.61 -15.98 6.72
CA PRO A 249 25.44 -17.13 6.39
C PRO A 249 24.62 -18.17 5.63
N GLU A 250 25.27 -18.92 4.73
CA GLU A 250 24.64 -20.08 4.08
C GLU A 250 24.49 -21.21 5.08
N THR A 251 23.28 -21.65 5.33
CA THR A 251 22.95 -22.70 6.28
C THR A 251 22.82 -24.09 5.63
N LYS A 252 22.87 -24.14 4.30
CA LYS A 252 22.74 -25.40 3.56
C LYS A 252 23.80 -26.40 3.93
N GLY A 253 23.37 -27.60 4.38
CA GLY A 253 24.27 -28.72 4.72
C GLY A 253 25.11 -28.52 5.98
N LYS A 254 24.84 -27.47 6.76
CA LYS A 254 25.48 -27.26 8.07
C LYS A 254 24.59 -27.78 9.19
N THR A 255 25.24 -28.33 10.22
CA THR A 255 24.53 -28.69 11.45
C THR A 255 24.23 -27.44 12.29
N LEU A 256 23.30 -27.56 13.24
CA LEU A 256 22.96 -26.43 14.13
C LEU A 256 24.16 -26.02 14.99
N GLU A 257 24.98 -26.98 15.42
CA GLU A 257 26.18 -26.78 16.19
C GLU A 257 27.27 -26.02 15.41
N GLU A 258 27.40 -26.30 14.12
CA GLU A 258 28.31 -25.56 13.22
C GLU A 258 27.87 -24.12 12.99
N ILE A 259 26.54 -23.86 12.92
CA ILE A 259 26.00 -22.51 12.80
C ILE A 259 26.21 -21.75 14.13
N GLU A 260 25.98 -22.39 15.25
CA GLU A 260 26.20 -21.81 16.58
C GLU A 260 27.68 -21.43 16.78
N ALA A 261 28.61 -22.33 16.46
CA ALA A 261 30.05 -22.06 16.50
C ALA A 261 30.49 -20.91 15.56
N TYR A 262 29.85 -20.75 14.42
CA TYR A 262 30.11 -19.62 13.52
C TYR A 262 29.80 -18.27 14.19
N PHE A 263 28.70 -18.18 14.94
CA PHE A 263 28.34 -16.95 15.65
C PHE A 263 29.19 -16.74 16.93
N GLU A 264 29.56 -17.78 17.64
CA GLU A 264 30.46 -17.68 18.76
C GLU A 264 31.88 -17.24 18.34
N GLY A 265 32.37 -17.74 17.20
CA GLY A 265 33.66 -17.33 16.63
C GLY A 265 33.68 -15.90 16.09
N ALA A 266 32.53 -15.34 15.69
CA ALA A 266 32.40 -13.97 15.25
C ALA A 266 32.35 -12.95 16.40
N THR A 267 31.95 -13.37 17.60
CA THR A 267 31.92 -12.54 18.83
C THR A 267 33.27 -12.50 19.57
N GLY A 268 34.24 -13.32 19.15
CA GLY A 268 35.56 -13.43 19.76
C GLY A 268 36.70 -12.67 19.06
N LYS A 269 36.37 -11.72 18.14
CA LYS A 269 37.33 -10.82 17.49
C LYS A 269 37.07 -9.38 17.81
#